data_39b46592a353f0094fec9bea1061b239
#
_entry.id   39b46592a353f0094fec9bea1061b239
#
_cell.length_a   1.000
_cell.length_b   1.000
_cell.length_c   1.000
_cell.angle_alpha   90.00
_cell.angle_beta   90.00
_cell.angle_gamma   90.00
#
_symmetry.space_group_name_H-M   'P 1'
#
loop_
_entity.id
_entity.type
_entity.pdbx_description
1 polymer ?
#
loop_
_entity_poly.entity_id
_entity_poly.type
_entity_poly.pdbx_seq_one_letter_code
_entity_poly.pdbx_strand_id
1 'polypeptide(L)'
;MHGKTYQQNKHVELAALADAVMAYAEERVRMAPPLDRPVTEAELRSRVGETITPGGLGGVEAMRLFAQDLAPTCLSTDHPRYLSFIPCAPSDAAVMFDLVVGASSIYAGSWLEGSGAVYAENQALRWIADLVGMPSGAGGVFTPGGTIGNLSALVTARHAARASAKPGDRPYRVAATAGAHSSIASACDVMDAQFVGVPADDRWRLTGENLRAVLEENGPETFFAVVATCGTTNFGVIDDLASVAEVCREYGIWFHVDGAYGGAGLAAPSVRDLYAGI
;
A
#
# COMPACT_ATOMS: atom_id res chain seq x y z
N MET A 1 47.91 -16.25 -10.94
CA MET A 1 47.69 -16.42 -9.48
C MET A 1 46.73 -15.39 -8.89
N HIS A 2 46.63 -14.15 -9.39
CA HIS A 2 45.76 -13.09 -8.81
C HIS A 2 44.25 -13.38 -8.85
N GLY A 3 43.72 -14.07 -9.86
CA GLY A 3 42.26 -14.31 -9.97
C GLY A 3 41.72 -15.31 -8.96
N LYS A 4 42.49 -16.31 -8.54
CA LYS A 4 42.02 -17.29 -7.54
C LYS A 4 41.98 -16.70 -6.13
N THR A 5 42.92 -15.84 -5.77
CA THR A 5 42.97 -15.17 -4.47
C THR A 5 41.83 -14.16 -4.33
N TYR A 6 41.49 -13.44 -5.40
CA TYR A 6 40.37 -12.50 -5.41
C TYR A 6 39.01 -13.20 -5.20
N GLN A 7 38.76 -14.31 -5.89
CA GLN A 7 37.56 -15.10 -5.72
C GLN A 7 37.46 -15.75 -4.33
N GLN A 8 38.56 -16.25 -3.78
CA GLN A 8 38.59 -16.81 -2.42
C GLN A 8 38.28 -15.77 -1.36
N ASN A 9 38.86 -14.58 -1.43
CA ASN A 9 38.54 -13.47 -0.49
C ASN A 9 37.10 -13.06 -0.60
N LYS A 10 36.55 -12.94 -1.81
CA LYS A 10 35.12 -12.61 -2.04
C LYS A 10 34.15 -13.64 -1.41
N HIS A 11 34.49 -14.92 -1.47
CA HIS A 11 33.67 -15.97 -0.84
C HIS A 11 33.74 -15.92 0.70
N VAL A 12 34.90 -15.63 1.27
CA VAL A 12 35.06 -15.47 2.73
C VAL A 12 34.30 -14.27 3.23
N GLU A 13 34.35 -13.13 2.55
CA GLU A 13 33.60 -11.92 2.89
C GLU A 13 32.06 -12.14 2.78
N LEU A 14 31.63 -12.87 1.74
CA LEU A 14 30.20 -13.21 1.58
C LEU A 14 29.73 -14.13 2.70
N ALA A 15 30.48 -15.14 3.09
CA ALA A 15 30.11 -16.02 4.19
C ALA A 15 29.97 -15.26 5.52
N ALA A 16 30.96 -14.42 5.84
CA ALA A 16 30.90 -13.59 7.05
C ALA A 16 29.70 -12.61 7.05
N LEU A 17 29.38 -12.02 5.91
CA LEU A 17 28.21 -11.16 5.77
C LEU A 17 26.92 -11.97 5.93
N ALA A 18 26.82 -13.14 5.31
CA ALA A 18 25.63 -13.99 5.42
C ALA A 18 25.38 -14.42 6.86
N ASP A 19 26.43 -14.82 7.59
CA ASP A 19 26.35 -15.16 9.00
C ASP A 19 25.86 -13.98 9.85
N ALA A 20 26.38 -12.78 9.61
CA ALA A 20 25.98 -11.57 10.33
C ALA A 20 24.52 -11.16 10.04
N VAL A 21 24.08 -11.26 8.79
CA VAL A 21 22.70 -10.95 8.37
C VAL A 21 21.72 -11.94 8.99
N MET A 22 22.03 -13.24 8.93
CA MET A 22 21.17 -14.29 9.49
C MET A 22 21.09 -14.19 11.00
N ALA A 23 22.20 -13.95 11.69
CA ALA A 23 22.21 -13.77 13.14
C ALA A 23 21.33 -12.58 13.56
N TYR A 24 21.44 -11.44 12.87
CA TYR A 24 20.59 -10.28 13.13
C TYR A 24 19.10 -10.57 12.86
N ALA A 25 18.79 -11.19 11.73
CA ALA A 25 17.41 -11.50 11.36
C ALA A 25 16.74 -12.46 12.36
N GLU A 26 17.45 -13.53 12.75
CA GLU A 26 16.96 -14.48 13.76
C GLU A 26 16.75 -13.84 15.12
N GLU A 27 17.67 -13.00 15.57
CA GLU A 27 17.53 -12.26 16.82
C GLU A 27 16.35 -11.32 16.77
N ARG A 28 16.24 -10.51 15.70
CA ARG A 28 15.20 -9.49 15.54
C ARG A 28 13.80 -10.08 15.46
N VAL A 29 13.62 -11.22 14.78
CA VAL A 29 12.33 -11.91 14.69
C VAL A 29 11.90 -12.54 16.03
N ARG A 30 12.86 -12.98 16.85
CA ARG A 30 12.57 -13.65 18.13
C ARG A 30 12.45 -12.71 19.32
N MET A 31 13.06 -11.52 19.24
CA MET A 31 13.01 -10.56 20.34
C MET A 31 11.65 -9.87 20.44
N ALA A 32 11.29 -9.39 21.62
CA ALA A 32 10.18 -8.46 21.76
C ALA A 32 10.50 -7.17 20.96
N PRO A 33 9.55 -6.62 20.19
CA PRO A 33 9.81 -5.42 19.42
C PRO A 33 10.33 -4.28 20.31
N PRO A 34 11.46 -3.63 19.96
CA PRO A 34 12.05 -2.60 20.79
C PRO A 34 11.21 -1.31 20.76
N LEU A 35 11.28 -0.55 21.86
CA LEU A 35 10.71 0.80 21.91
C LEU A 35 11.79 1.83 21.60
N ASP A 36 12.28 1.78 20.38
CA ASP A 36 13.29 2.70 19.86
C ASP A 36 12.69 4.08 19.57
N ARG A 37 13.54 5.07 19.36
CA ARG A 37 13.11 6.45 19.09
C ARG A 37 14.09 7.16 18.16
N PRO A 38 13.58 8.11 17.37
CA PRO A 38 14.43 8.88 16.48
C PRO A 38 15.41 9.75 17.28
N VAL A 39 16.53 10.04 16.65
CA VAL A 39 17.54 10.97 17.11
C VAL A 39 17.72 12.09 16.06
N THR A 40 18.49 13.13 16.38
CA THR A 40 18.76 14.21 15.46
C THR A 40 19.76 13.80 14.37
N GLU A 41 19.73 14.49 13.22
CA GLU A 41 20.72 14.31 12.15
C GLU A 41 22.15 14.53 12.66
N ALA A 42 22.37 15.56 13.48
CA ALA A 42 23.67 15.86 14.05
C ALA A 42 24.22 14.71 14.91
N GLU A 43 23.34 14.05 15.66
CA GLU A 43 23.68 12.91 16.50
C GLU A 43 24.04 11.68 15.63
N LEU A 44 23.25 11.39 14.60
CA LEU A 44 23.58 10.33 13.62
C LEU A 44 24.89 10.61 12.90
N ARG A 45 25.10 11.83 12.43
CA ARG A 45 26.32 12.24 11.76
C ARG A 45 27.55 12.06 12.66
N SER A 46 27.42 12.33 13.96
CA SER A 46 28.48 12.13 14.93
C SER A 46 28.80 10.64 15.20
N ARG A 47 27.78 9.76 15.16
CA ARG A 47 27.93 8.33 15.41
C ARG A 47 28.43 7.57 14.20
N VAL A 48 27.89 7.86 13.04
CA VAL A 48 28.04 7.07 11.81
C VAL A 48 29.06 7.70 10.86
N GLY A 49 29.15 9.03 10.78
CA GLY A 49 30.03 9.75 9.87
C GLY A 49 29.64 9.58 8.39
N GLU A 50 30.63 9.71 7.51
CA GLU A 50 30.47 9.51 6.07
C GLU A 50 30.63 8.04 5.71
N THR A 51 29.56 7.39 5.24
CA THR A 51 29.55 5.97 4.91
C THR A 51 29.64 5.70 3.41
N ILE A 52 29.30 6.68 2.58
CA ILE A 52 29.32 6.55 1.12
C ILE A 52 30.63 7.13 0.61
N THR A 53 31.60 6.27 0.41
CA THR A 53 32.94 6.63 -0.06
C THR A 53 33.35 5.78 -1.27
N PRO A 54 34.30 6.22 -2.10
CA PRO A 54 34.78 5.41 -3.21
C PRO A 54 35.35 4.04 -2.81
N GLY A 55 35.89 3.90 -1.59
CA GLY A 55 36.41 2.65 -1.05
C GLY A 55 35.32 1.69 -0.51
N GLY A 56 34.16 2.25 -0.18
CA GLY A 56 33.10 1.51 0.53
C GLY A 56 33.49 1.16 1.96
N LEU A 57 32.57 0.49 2.68
CA LEU A 57 32.79 0.02 4.05
C LEU A 57 33.04 -1.51 4.11
N GLY A 58 32.61 -2.23 3.08
CA GLY A 58 32.45 -3.68 3.14
C GLY A 58 31.15 -4.10 3.84
N GLY A 59 30.64 -5.28 3.45
CA GLY A 59 29.30 -5.72 3.86
C GLY A 59 29.15 -5.95 5.36
N VAL A 60 30.14 -6.53 6.00
CA VAL A 60 30.10 -6.83 7.45
C VAL A 60 30.07 -5.56 8.29
N GLU A 61 30.87 -4.55 7.93
CA GLU A 61 30.86 -3.28 8.65
C GLU A 61 29.58 -2.49 8.40
N ALA A 62 29.07 -2.52 7.17
CA ALA A 62 27.75 -1.93 6.86
C ALA A 62 26.63 -2.58 7.68
N MET A 63 26.64 -3.91 7.83
CA MET A 63 25.68 -4.64 8.67
C MET A 63 25.82 -4.26 10.14
N ARG A 64 27.04 -4.13 10.66
CA ARG A 64 27.28 -3.66 12.03
C ARG A 64 26.72 -2.28 12.28
N LEU A 65 27.02 -1.32 11.40
CA LEU A 65 26.48 0.05 11.48
C LEU A 65 24.95 0.08 11.44
N PHE A 66 24.36 -0.72 10.54
CA PHE A 66 22.92 -0.84 10.48
C PHE A 66 22.35 -1.33 11.80
N ALA A 67 22.87 -2.44 12.34
CA ALA A 67 22.34 -3.09 13.53
C ALA A 67 22.54 -2.26 14.80
N GLN A 68 23.68 -1.58 14.94
CA GLN A 68 24.07 -0.91 16.17
C GLN A 68 23.73 0.58 16.20
N ASP A 69 23.75 1.24 15.04
CA ASP A 69 23.65 2.70 14.99
C ASP A 69 22.41 3.21 14.25
N LEU A 70 21.95 2.52 13.18
CA LEU A 70 20.81 2.99 12.39
C LEU A 70 19.48 2.39 12.84
N ALA A 71 19.36 1.09 12.93
CA ALA A 71 18.10 0.43 13.28
C ALA A 71 17.55 0.88 14.65
N PRO A 72 18.37 1.03 15.71
CA PRO A 72 17.88 1.50 17.02
C PRO A 72 17.44 2.98 17.04
N THR A 73 17.64 3.72 15.97
CA THR A 73 17.16 5.10 15.83
C THR A 73 15.89 5.23 14.99
N CYS A 74 15.31 4.09 14.60
CA CYS A 74 14.05 3.99 13.89
C CYS A 74 12.95 3.47 14.82
N LEU A 75 11.73 4.00 14.66
CA LEU A 75 10.58 3.46 15.38
C LEU A 75 10.25 2.06 14.87
N SER A 76 10.14 1.10 15.77
CA SER A 76 9.71 -0.27 15.46
C SER A 76 8.21 -0.31 15.19
N THR A 77 7.82 -0.49 13.94
CA THR A 77 6.41 -0.48 13.52
C THR A 77 5.65 -1.73 13.94
N ASP A 78 6.34 -2.81 14.29
CA ASP A 78 5.79 -4.04 14.88
C ASP A 78 5.59 -3.95 16.41
N HIS A 79 6.01 -2.85 17.04
CA HIS A 79 5.79 -2.67 18.48
C HIS A 79 4.29 -2.46 18.77
N PRO A 80 3.67 -3.15 19.74
CA PRO A 80 2.23 -3.10 20.00
C PRO A 80 1.71 -1.71 20.42
N ARG A 81 2.59 -0.77 20.76
CA ARG A 81 2.25 0.64 21.04
C ARG A 81 2.44 1.57 19.84
N TYR A 82 2.83 1.03 18.67
CA TYR A 82 2.91 1.81 17.45
C TYR A 82 1.52 1.90 16.80
N LEU A 83 0.88 3.06 16.88
CA LEU A 83 -0.51 3.28 16.47
C LEU A 83 -0.61 4.31 15.32
N SER A 84 0.49 4.56 14.62
CA SER A 84 0.55 5.56 13.53
C SER A 84 0.70 4.90 12.17
N PHE A 85 0.20 5.56 11.11
CA PHE A 85 0.43 5.22 9.70
C PHE A 85 -0.01 3.82 9.23
N ILE A 86 -0.60 3.01 10.09
CA ILE A 86 -1.19 1.69 9.78
C ILE A 86 -0.20 0.75 9.06
N PRO A 87 1.04 0.56 9.56
CA PRO A 87 1.92 -0.45 9.03
C PRO A 87 1.49 -1.84 9.48
N CYS A 88 1.83 -2.86 8.69
CA CYS A 88 1.72 -4.25 9.09
C CYS A 88 3.07 -4.78 9.51
N ALA A 89 3.14 -5.49 10.64
CA ALA A 89 4.29 -6.30 10.97
C ALA A 89 4.38 -7.48 9.98
N PRO A 90 5.57 -7.76 9.41
CA PRO A 90 5.72 -8.93 8.55
C PRO A 90 5.60 -10.20 9.37
N SER A 91 5.13 -11.29 8.75
CA SER A 91 5.27 -12.62 9.34
C SER A 91 6.72 -13.11 9.20
N ASP A 92 7.15 -14.02 10.08
CA ASP A 92 8.50 -14.60 10.02
C ASP A 92 8.81 -15.21 8.66
N ALA A 93 7.83 -15.88 8.05
CA ALA A 93 7.94 -16.44 6.71
C ALA A 93 8.18 -15.34 5.66
N ALA A 94 7.46 -14.20 5.73
CA ALA A 94 7.64 -13.11 4.78
C ALA A 94 9.06 -12.52 4.87
N VAL A 95 9.58 -12.31 6.09
CA VAL A 95 10.96 -11.84 6.30
C VAL A 95 11.97 -12.76 5.65
N MET A 96 11.84 -14.07 5.84
CA MET A 96 12.77 -15.05 5.26
C MET A 96 12.62 -15.16 3.73
N PHE A 97 11.40 -15.06 3.21
CA PHE A 97 11.16 -15.09 1.77
C PHE A 97 11.65 -13.83 1.05
N ASP A 98 11.69 -12.67 1.67
CA ASP A 98 12.29 -11.46 1.07
C ASP A 98 13.77 -11.69 0.72
N LEU A 99 14.52 -12.37 1.58
CA LEU A 99 15.88 -12.76 1.27
C LEU A 99 15.96 -13.73 0.07
N VAL A 100 15.04 -14.71 0.02
CA VAL A 100 14.99 -15.70 -1.09
C VAL A 100 14.66 -14.99 -2.40
N VAL A 101 13.67 -14.11 -2.40
CA VAL A 101 13.27 -13.35 -3.59
C VAL A 101 14.40 -12.44 -4.06
N GLY A 102 15.06 -11.72 -3.15
CA GLY A 102 16.23 -10.89 -3.48
C GLY A 102 17.38 -11.70 -4.07
N ALA A 103 17.68 -12.85 -3.50
CA ALA A 103 18.75 -13.74 -3.98
C ALA A 103 18.41 -14.40 -5.34
N SER A 104 17.14 -14.58 -5.66
CA SER A 104 16.70 -15.21 -6.91
C SER A 104 16.86 -14.34 -8.15
N SER A 105 17.00 -13.01 -7.96
CA SER A 105 17.22 -12.04 -9.05
C SER A 105 16.20 -12.16 -10.20
N ILE A 106 14.92 -12.33 -9.86
CA ILE A 106 13.83 -12.54 -10.81
C ILE A 106 13.32 -11.19 -11.31
N TYR A 107 13.18 -11.05 -12.64
CA TYR A 107 12.40 -9.96 -13.23
C TYR A 107 10.96 -10.43 -13.46
N ALA A 108 10.01 -9.84 -12.75
CA ALA A 108 8.58 -10.20 -12.77
C ALA A 108 7.71 -9.23 -13.58
N GLY A 109 8.31 -8.41 -14.45
CA GLY A 109 7.60 -7.40 -15.23
C GLY A 109 6.75 -7.94 -16.38
N SER A 110 6.97 -9.17 -16.82
CA SER A 110 6.17 -9.82 -17.83
C SER A 110 6.14 -11.34 -17.67
N TRP A 111 5.15 -11.98 -18.31
CA TRP A 111 5.00 -13.44 -18.29
C TRP A 111 6.19 -14.16 -18.93
N LEU A 112 6.75 -13.59 -19.99
CA LEU A 112 7.82 -14.23 -20.73
C LEU A 112 9.07 -14.45 -19.87
N GLU A 113 9.46 -13.45 -19.10
CA GLU A 113 10.68 -13.48 -18.30
C GLU A 113 10.45 -14.04 -16.90
N GLY A 114 9.25 -13.83 -16.33
CA GLY A 114 8.96 -14.14 -14.93
C GLY A 114 7.70 -14.96 -14.71
N SER A 115 7.39 -15.93 -15.59
CA SER A 115 6.12 -16.68 -15.54
C SER A 115 5.80 -17.28 -14.17
N GLY A 116 6.78 -17.81 -13.44
CA GLY A 116 6.58 -18.35 -12.09
C GLY A 116 6.18 -17.28 -11.07
N ALA A 117 6.81 -16.12 -11.09
CA ALA A 117 6.50 -15.01 -10.20
C ALA A 117 5.15 -14.40 -10.56
N VAL A 118 4.87 -14.14 -11.84
CA VAL A 118 3.60 -13.62 -12.33
C VAL A 118 2.43 -14.58 -12.02
N TYR A 119 2.68 -15.89 -12.13
CA TYR A 119 1.67 -16.89 -11.76
C TYR A 119 1.33 -16.84 -10.25
N ALA A 120 2.36 -16.77 -9.39
CA ALA A 120 2.17 -16.67 -7.95
C ALA A 120 1.44 -15.36 -7.56
N GLU A 121 1.82 -14.24 -8.18
CA GLU A 121 1.14 -12.95 -7.99
C GLU A 121 -0.34 -13.03 -8.38
N ASN A 122 -0.65 -13.57 -9.55
CA ASN A 122 -2.03 -13.73 -10.02
C ASN A 122 -2.87 -14.64 -9.11
N GLN A 123 -2.27 -15.67 -8.51
CA GLN A 123 -2.97 -16.50 -7.51
C GLN A 123 -3.30 -15.70 -6.24
N ALA A 124 -2.36 -14.91 -5.74
CA ALA A 124 -2.59 -14.06 -4.57
C ALA A 124 -3.68 -13.00 -4.86
N LEU A 125 -3.63 -12.35 -6.02
CA LEU A 125 -4.64 -11.39 -6.46
C LEU A 125 -6.02 -12.04 -6.62
N ARG A 126 -6.08 -13.26 -7.18
CA ARG A 126 -7.34 -14.01 -7.28
C ARG A 126 -7.92 -14.31 -5.90
N TRP A 127 -7.09 -14.76 -4.96
CA TRP A 127 -7.54 -15.02 -3.59
C TRP A 127 -8.12 -13.75 -2.93
N ILE A 128 -7.46 -12.60 -3.09
CA ILE A 128 -7.98 -11.31 -2.59
C ILE A 128 -9.30 -10.96 -3.27
N ALA A 129 -9.40 -11.12 -4.59
CA ALA A 129 -10.62 -10.83 -5.34
C ALA A 129 -11.79 -11.75 -4.91
N ASP A 130 -11.52 -13.02 -4.62
CA ASP A 130 -12.53 -13.96 -4.11
C ASP A 130 -12.97 -13.58 -2.69
N LEU A 131 -12.05 -13.10 -1.84
CA LEU A 131 -12.37 -12.63 -0.49
C LEU A 131 -13.34 -11.43 -0.52
N VAL A 132 -13.15 -10.54 -1.47
CA VAL A 132 -14.03 -9.37 -1.72
C VAL A 132 -15.34 -9.77 -2.40
N GLY A 133 -15.40 -10.91 -3.06
CA GLY A 133 -16.57 -11.35 -3.83
C GLY A 133 -16.59 -10.83 -5.27
N MET A 134 -15.45 -10.44 -5.82
CA MET A 134 -15.33 -9.96 -7.20
C MET A 134 -15.63 -11.06 -8.23
N PRO A 135 -16.15 -10.70 -9.42
CA PRO A 135 -16.37 -11.65 -10.51
C PRO A 135 -15.11 -12.45 -10.87
N SER A 136 -15.29 -13.66 -11.42
CA SER A 136 -14.16 -14.54 -11.80
C SER A 136 -13.20 -13.91 -12.83
N GLY A 137 -13.67 -12.95 -13.63
CA GLY A 137 -12.86 -12.21 -14.60
C GLY A 137 -12.13 -11.00 -14.00
N ALA A 138 -12.32 -10.68 -12.73
CA ALA A 138 -11.63 -9.57 -12.10
C ALA A 138 -10.13 -9.88 -11.97
N GLY A 139 -9.31 -8.94 -12.37
CA GLY A 139 -7.86 -8.96 -12.19
C GLY A 139 -7.42 -7.94 -11.15
N GLY A 140 -6.13 -7.88 -10.91
CA GLY A 140 -5.53 -6.94 -9.99
C GLY A 140 -4.07 -6.71 -10.30
N VAL A 141 -3.47 -5.81 -9.53
CA VAL A 141 -2.04 -5.52 -9.56
C VAL A 141 -1.60 -5.06 -8.17
N PHE A 142 -0.44 -5.51 -7.70
CA PHE A 142 0.19 -4.93 -6.54
C PHE A 142 0.84 -3.60 -6.88
N THR A 143 0.66 -2.61 -6.03
CA THR A 143 1.21 -1.26 -6.20
C THR A 143 2.08 -0.89 -5.00
N PRO A 144 3.01 0.05 -5.14
CA PRO A 144 3.83 0.54 -4.03
C PRO A 144 3.02 1.47 -3.09
N GLY A 145 1.96 0.91 -2.49
CA GLY A 145 1.11 1.57 -1.50
C GLY A 145 -0.23 2.08 -2.03
N GLY A 146 -1.17 2.32 -1.11
CA GLY A 146 -2.55 2.73 -1.41
C GLY A 146 -2.65 4.02 -2.23
N THR A 147 -1.72 4.95 -2.08
CA THR A 147 -1.68 6.19 -2.88
C THR A 147 -1.63 5.92 -4.38
N ILE A 148 -0.73 5.03 -4.80
CA ILE A 148 -0.63 4.65 -6.22
C ILE A 148 -1.80 3.75 -6.63
N GLY A 149 -2.29 2.90 -5.73
CA GLY A 149 -3.51 2.11 -5.96
C GLY A 149 -4.71 3.01 -6.26
N ASN A 150 -4.97 4.00 -5.42
CA ASN A 150 -6.05 4.97 -5.61
C ASN A 150 -5.88 5.76 -6.91
N LEU A 151 -4.69 6.28 -7.20
CA LEU A 151 -4.44 6.98 -8.46
C LEU A 151 -4.71 6.08 -9.68
N SER A 152 -4.20 4.85 -9.67
CA SER A 152 -4.39 3.89 -10.78
C SER A 152 -5.87 3.58 -11.00
N ALA A 153 -6.62 3.33 -9.93
CA ALA A 153 -8.05 3.06 -10.00
C ALA A 153 -8.84 4.28 -10.52
N LEU A 154 -8.54 5.48 -10.03
CA LEU A 154 -9.22 6.70 -10.48
C LEU A 154 -8.86 7.09 -11.93
N VAL A 155 -7.63 6.85 -12.39
CA VAL A 155 -7.26 6.99 -13.81
C VAL A 155 -8.07 6.04 -14.68
N THR A 156 -8.24 4.79 -14.25
CA THR A 156 -9.05 3.79 -14.93
C THR A 156 -10.52 4.19 -14.97
N ALA A 157 -11.07 4.63 -13.83
CA ALA A 157 -12.45 5.13 -13.74
C ALA A 157 -12.70 6.31 -14.69
N ARG A 158 -11.78 7.28 -14.71
CA ARG A 158 -11.87 8.42 -15.64
C ARG A 158 -11.81 7.99 -17.09
N HIS A 159 -10.95 7.04 -17.42
CA HIS A 159 -10.87 6.52 -18.80
C HIS A 159 -12.18 5.85 -19.21
N ALA A 160 -12.73 5.00 -18.38
CA ALA A 160 -14.01 4.32 -18.63
C ALA A 160 -15.17 5.31 -18.77
N ALA A 161 -15.26 6.30 -17.86
CA ALA A 161 -16.31 7.33 -17.93
C ALA A 161 -16.23 8.17 -19.21
N ARG A 162 -15.03 8.55 -19.64
CA ARG A 162 -14.83 9.30 -20.90
C ARG A 162 -15.16 8.50 -22.14
N ALA A 163 -14.91 7.19 -22.12
CA ALA A 163 -15.24 6.30 -23.23
C ALA A 163 -16.75 6.12 -23.43
N SER A 164 -17.54 6.23 -22.34
CA SER A 164 -19.00 6.11 -22.34
C SER A 164 -19.75 7.45 -22.33
N ALA A 165 -19.05 8.57 -22.23
CA ALA A 165 -19.63 9.91 -22.15
C ALA A 165 -20.35 10.29 -23.45
N LYS A 166 -21.49 10.99 -23.34
CA LYS A 166 -22.18 11.56 -24.50
C LYS A 166 -21.40 12.74 -25.08
N PRO A 167 -21.61 13.08 -26.35
CA PRO A 167 -21.01 14.27 -26.94
C PRO A 167 -21.35 15.52 -26.10
N GLY A 168 -20.33 16.21 -25.59
CA GLY A 168 -20.47 17.39 -24.74
C GLY A 168 -20.27 17.13 -23.24
N ASP A 169 -20.45 15.91 -22.77
CA ASP A 169 -20.17 15.56 -21.39
C ASP A 169 -18.65 15.50 -21.15
N ARG A 170 -18.23 16.04 -20.01
CA ARG A 170 -16.84 16.02 -19.58
C ARG A 170 -16.78 15.62 -18.10
N PRO A 171 -16.86 14.32 -17.78
CA PRO A 171 -16.73 13.88 -16.40
C PRO A 171 -15.32 14.21 -15.89
N TYR A 172 -15.26 15.04 -14.84
CA TYR A 172 -14.00 15.53 -14.28
C TYR A 172 -14.01 15.62 -12.75
N ARG A 173 -15.09 15.14 -12.10
CA ARG A 173 -15.28 15.22 -10.66
C ARG A 173 -15.16 13.86 -9.99
N VAL A 174 -14.62 13.87 -8.77
CA VAL A 174 -14.58 12.73 -7.84
C VAL A 174 -15.27 13.16 -6.55
N ALA A 175 -16.21 12.35 -6.07
CA ALA A 175 -16.90 12.60 -4.79
C ALA A 175 -16.32 11.67 -3.70
N ALA A 176 -16.05 12.22 -2.52
CA ALA A 176 -15.68 11.50 -1.31
C ALA A 176 -15.93 12.35 -0.07
N THR A 177 -15.93 11.76 1.12
CA THR A 177 -15.97 12.55 2.37
C THR A 177 -14.61 13.17 2.68
N ALA A 178 -14.58 14.16 3.56
CA ALA A 178 -13.34 14.71 4.12
C ALA A 178 -12.53 13.69 4.93
N GLY A 179 -13.12 12.57 5.34
CA GLY A 179 -12.45 11.47 6.03
C GLY A 179 -11.66 10.54 5.10
N ALA A 180 -11.83 10.66 3.77
CA ALA A 180 -11.05 9.91 2.80
C ALA A 180 -9.56 10.26 2.90
N HIS A 181 -8.69 9.30 2.56
CA HIS A 181 -7.25 9.53 2.60
C HIS A 181 -6.83 10.63 1.62
N SER A 182 -5.84 11.45 2.02
CA SER A 182 -5.36 12.59 1.22
C SER A 182 -4.92 12.24 -0.21
N SER A 183 -4.58 10.98 -0.47
CA SER A 183 -4.26 10.50 -1.81
C SER A 183 -5.38 10.69 -2.83
N ILE A 184 -6.65 10.76 -2.39
CA ILE A 184 -7.79 10.99 -3.30
C ILE A 184 -7.75 12.41 -3.85
N ALA A 185 -7.59 13.41 -2.97
CA ALA A 185 -7.43 14.80 -3.40
C ALA A 185 -6.16 14.98 -4.26
N SER A 186 -5.02 14.40 -3.83
CA SER A 186 -3.79 14.43 -4.61
C SER A 186 -3.92 13.76 -5.98
N ALA A 187 -4.68 12.66 -6.08
CA ALA A 187 -4.96 12.04 -7.37
C ALA A 187 -5.81 12.95 -8.27
N CYS A 188 -6.77 13.68 -7.69
CA CYS A 188 -7.54 14.68 -8.44
C CYS A 188 -6.62 15.78 -9.00
N ASP A 189 -5.70 16.31 -8.20
CA ASP A 189 -4.74 17.34 -8.64
C ASP A 189 -3.87 16.82 -9.80
N VAL A 190 -3.31 15.60 -9.68
CA VAL A 190 -2.50 14.97 -10.74
C VAL A 190 -3.30 14.77 -12.03
N MET A 191 -4.59 14.54 -11.91
CA MET A 191 -5.47 14.28 -13.06
C MET A 191 -6.16 15.53 -13.64
N ASP A 192 -5.93 16.71 -13.12
CA ASP A 192 -6.75 17.90 -13.42
C ASP A 192 -8.25 17.64 -13.22
N ALA A 193 -8.59 16.90 -12.16
CA ALA A 193 -9.95 16.60 -11.75
C ALA A 193 -10.35 17.42 -10.52
N GLN A 194 -11.63 17.62 -10.33
CA GLN A 194 -12.15 18.32 -9.16
C GLN A 194 -12.55 17.32 -8.06
N PHE A 195 -11.98 17.47 -6.89
CA PHE A 195 -12.48 16.81 -5.68
C PHE A 195 -13.73 17.54 -5.18
N VAL A 196 -14.82 16.80 -4.93
CA VAL A 196 -16.05 17.30 -4.36
C VAL A 196 -16.31 16.61 -3.03
N GLY A 197 -16.29 17.39 -1.94
CA GLY A 197 -16.55 16.89 -0.60
C GLY A 197 -18.03 16.57 -0.39
N VAL A 198 -18.32 15.35 0.03
CA VAL A 198 -19.66 14.94 0.47
C VAL A 198 -19.73 15.06 1.99
N PRO A 199 -20.77 15.71 2.57
CA PRO A 199 -20.96 15.71 4.01
C PRO A 199 -21.09 14.29 4.57
N ALA A 200 -20.41 14.01 5.67
CA ALA A 200 -20.57 12.76 6.39
C ALA A 200 -21.82 12.80 7.28
N ASP A 201 -22.36 11.63 7.63
CA ASP A 201 -23.42 11.50 8.63
C ASP A 201 -22.88 11.73 10.06
N ASP A 202 -23.76 11.65 11.07
CA ASP A 202 -23.41 11.82 12.49
C ASP A 202 -22.43 10.74 12.99
N ARG A 203 -22.21 9.68 12.22
CA ARG A 203 -21.24 8.61 12.47
C ARG A 203 -19.99 8.74 11.62
N TRP A 204 -19.79 9.87 10.98
CA TRP A 204 -18.64 10.19 10.11
C TRP A 204 -18.54 9.33 8.85
N ARG A 205 -19.66 8.79 8.36
CA ARG A 205 -19.70 7.91 7.19
C ARG A 205 -20.19 8.65 5.94
N LEU A 206 -19.68 8.28 4.79
CA LEU A 206 -20.34 8.51 3.51
C LEU A 206 -21.61 7.67 3.45
N THR A 207 -22.73 8.26 3.09
CA THR A 207 -24.02 7.58 2.89
C THR A 207 -24.57 7.86 1.49
N GLY A 208 -25.41 6.95 0.98
CA GLY A 208 -26.08 7.14 -0.30
C GLY A 208 -26.97 8.39 -0.32
N GLU A 209 -27.64 8.74 0.80
CA GLU A 209 -28.46 9.94 0.91
C GLU A 209 -27.64 11.22 0.69
N ASN A 210 -26.54 11.37 1.44
CA ASN A 210 -25.69 12.55 1.32
C ASN A 210 -25.00 12.62 -0.04
N LEU A 211 -24.57 11.47 -0.58
CA LEU A 211 -24.00 11.38 -1.92
C LEU A 211 -24.99 11.85 -2.97
N ARG A 212 -26.25 11.36 -2.94
CA ARG A 212 -27.29 11.72 -3.90
C ARG A 212 -27.51 13.23 -3.95
N ALA A 213 -27.65 13.85 -2.78
CA ALA A 213 -27.84 15.30 -2.68
C ALA A 213 -26.70 16.08 -3.37
N VAL A 214 -25.44 15.66 -3.15
CA VAL A 214 -24.29 16.32 -3.77
C VAL A 214 -24.25 16.08 -5.29
N LEU A 215 -24.57 14.87 -5.75
CA LEU A 215 -24.60 14.57 -7.17
C LEU A 215 -25.67 15.40 -7.90
N GLU A 216 -26.88 15.49 -7.34
CA GLU A 216 -27.99 16.25 -7.92
C GLU A 216 -27.70 17.76 -7.95
N GLU A 217 -27.07 18.30 -6.91
CA GLU A 217 -26.66 19.72 -6.85
C GLU A 217 -25.61 20.07 -7.91
N ASN A 218 -24.69 19.14 -8.20
CA ASN A 218 -23.52 19.41 -9.04
C ASN A 218 -23.62 18.88 -10.49
N GLY A 219 -24.70 18.17 -10.84
CA GLY A 219 -24.87 17.47 -12.11
C GLY A 219 -24.15 16.11 -12.11
N PRO A 220 -24.90 15.00 -11.95
CA PRO A 220 -24.31 13.65 -11.83
C PRO A 220 -23.41 13.26 -13.02
N GLU A 221 -23.71 13.75 -14.22
CA GLU A 221 -22.93 13.52 -15.45
C GLU A 221 -21.52 14.12 -15.40
N THR A 222 -21.23 14.98 -14.44
CA THR A 222 -19.89 15.57 -14.27
C THR A 222 -18.97 14.72 -13.43
N PHE A 223 -19.51 13.70 -12.75
CA PHE A 223 -18.72 12.80 -11.90
C PHE A 223 -18.28 11.54 -12.67
N PHE A 224 -17.03 11.16 -12.53
CA PHE A 224 -16.53 9.89 -13.07
C PHE A 224 -16.30 8.84 -11.99
N ALA A 225 -16.16 9.23 -10.73
CA ALA A 225 -15.98 8.28 -9.63
C ALA A 225 -16.54 8.82 -8.31
N VAL A 226 -16.97 7.89 -7.48
CA VAL A 226 -17.23 8.07 -6.05
C VAL A 226 -16.26 7.19 -5.29
N VAL A 227 -15.63 7.73 -4.24
CA VAL A 227 -14.72 6.97 -3.37
C VAL A 227 -15.37 6.82 -2.01
N ALA A 228 -15.65 5.59 -1.62
CA ALA A 228 -15.98 5.22 -0.26
C ALA A 228 -14.75 4.57 0.41
N THR A 229 -14.66 4.71 1.72
CA THR A 229 -13.54 4.17 2.50
C THR A 229 -14.03 3.04 3.40
N CYS A 230 -13.42 1.88 3.32
CA CYS A 230 -13.69 0.80 4.25
C CYS A 230 -12.64 0.76 5.38
N GLY A 231 -12.73 1.74 6.27
CA GLY A 231 -11.80 1.99 7.37
C GLY A 231 -10.93 3.22 7.12
N THR A 232 -11.40 4.39 7.57
CA THR A 232 -10.64 5.64 7.43
C THR A 232 -9.34 5.59 8.23
N THR A 233 -8.29 6.23 7.71
CA THR A 233 -6.95 6.22 8.30
C THR A 233 -6.94 6.67 9.77
N ASN A 234 -7.73 7.69 10.12
CA ASN A 234 -7.67 8.28 11.45
C ASN A 234 -8.61 7.60 12.47
N PHE A 235 -9.75 7.06 12.02
CA PHE A 235 -10.82 6.60 12.91
C PHE A 235 -11.28 5.17 12.65
N GLY A 236 -10.84 4.54 11.56
CA GLY A 236 -11.28 3.21 11.16
C GLY A 236 -12.76 3.14 10.76
N VAL A 237 -13.39 4.28 10.45
CA VAL A 237 -14.81 4.33 10.06
C VAL A 237 -14.99 3.66 8.70
N ILE A 238 -15.96 2.77 8.61
CA ILE A 238 -16.41 2.15 7.36
C ILE A 238 -17.65 2.91 6.88
N ASP A 239 -17.60 3.40 5.64
CA ASP A 239 -18.72 4.09 4.99
C ASP A 239 -19.91 3.14 4.77
N ASP A 240 -21.09 3.66 4.51
CA ASP A 240 -22.27 2.88 4.15
C ASP A 240 -22.17 2.43 2.69
N LEU A 241 -21.30 1.41 2.48
CA LEU A 241 -20.93 0.93 1.16
C LEU A 241 -22.14 0.50 0.33
N ALA A 242 -23.14 -0.14 0.96
CA ALA A 242 -24.32 -0.63 0.27
C ALA A 242 -25.15 0.51 -0.32
N SER A 243 -25.48 1.52 0.49
CA SER A 243 -26.26 2.67 0.02
C SER A 243 -25.52 3.51 -1.02
N VAL A 244 -24.19 3.65 -0.85
CA VAL A 244 -23.33 4.35 -1.84
C VAL A 244 -23.28 3.59 -3.16
N ALA A 245 -23.11 2.25 -3.12
CA ALA A 245 -23.11 1.42 -4.31
C ALA A 245 -24.42 1.50 -5.10
N GLU A 246 -25.55 1.56 -4.40
CA GLU A 246 -26.88 1.75 -5.04
C GLU A 246 -26.94 3.05 -5.83
N VAL A 247 -26.52 4.15 -5.22
CA VAL A 247 -26.50 5.47 -5.88
C VAL A 247 -25.53 5.47 -7.05
N CYS A 248 -24.34 4.92 -6.89
CA CYS A 248 -23.36 4.82 -7.99
C CYS A 248 -23.92 4.02 -9.18
N ARG A 249 -24.64 2.93 -8.91
CA ARG A 249 -25.28 2.10 -9.94
C ARG A 249 -26.41 2.84 -10.66
N GLU A 250 -27.23 3.59 -9.90
CA GLU A 250 -28.34 4.38 -10.45
C GLU A 250 -27.84 5.42 -11.45
N TYR A 251 -26.79 6.16 -11.10
CA TYR A 251 -26.23 7.21 -11.95
C TYR A 251 -25.17 6.73 -12.94
N GLY A 252 -24.79 5.45 -12.91
CA GLY A 252 -23.75 4.89 -13.79
C GLY A 252 -22.34 5.45 -13.50
N ILE A 253 -22.06 5.82 -12.26
CA ILE A 253 -20.78 6.37 -11.81
C ILE A 253 -19.89 5.24 -11.27
N TRP A 254 -18.58 5.29 -11.54
CA TRP A 254 -17.63 4.31 -11.01
C TRP A 254 -17.60 4.37 -9.48
N PHE A 255 -17.80 3.21 -8.86
CA PHE A 255 -17.67 3.04 -7.43
C PHE A 255 -16.29 2.50 -7.09
N HIS A 256 -15.49 3.28 -6.38
CA HIS A 256 -14.18 2.91 -5.86
C HIS A 256 -14.24 2.76 -4.34
N VAL A 257 -13.75 1.65 -3.83
CA VAL A 257 -13.64 1.42 -2.38
C VAL A 257 -12.17 1.43 -1.97
N ASP A 258 -11.76 2.44 -1.21
CA ASP A 258 -10.45 2.48 -0.58
C ASP A 258 -10.42 1.56 0.64
N GLY A 259 -9.86 0.38 0.45
CA GLY A 259 -9.67 -0.65 1.47
C GLY A 259 -8.24 -0.76 1.97
N ALA A 260 -7.38 0.23 1.72
CA ALA A 260 -5.95 0.16 2.05
C ALA A 260 -5.69 -0.17 3.53
N TYR A 261 -6.55 0.29 4.42
CA TYR A 261 -6.51 -0.05 5.85
C TYR A 261 -7.52 -1.16 6.20
N GLY A 262 -8.80 -0.84 6.16
CA GLY A 262 -9.83 -1.71 6.71
C GLY A 262 -10.21 -2.88 5.82
N GLY A 263 -9.77 -2.91 4.55
CA GLY A 263 -10.07 -4.02 3.63
C GLY A 263 -9.63 -5.40 4.15
N ALA A 264 -8.59 -5.45 4.97
CA ALA A 264 -8.16 -6.68 5.64
C ALA A 264 -9.24 -7.28 6.55
N GLY A 265 -10.18 -6.47 7.05
CA GLY A 265 -11.31 -6.92 7.87
C GLY A 265 -12.25 -7.90 7.15
N LEU A 266 -12.26 -7.90 5.81
CA LEU A 266 -13.01 -8.90 5.02
C LEU A 266 -12.60 -10.35 5.33
N ALA A 267 -11.36 -10.57 5.79
CA ALA A 267 -10.87 -11.87 6.23
C ALA A 267 -11.45 -12.30 7.59
N ALA A 268 -12.04 -11.38 8.37
CA ALA A 268 -12.59 -11.66 9.69
C ALA A 268 -14.12 -11.84 9.64
N PRO A 269 -14.64 -13.07 9.84
CA PRO A 269 -16.08 -13.34 9.76
C PRO A 269 -16.95 -12.46 10.66
N SER A 270 -16.40 -12.05 11.82
CA SER A 270 -17.12 -11.25 12.83
C SER A 270 -17.46 -9.82 12.40
N VAL A 271 -16.81 -9.28 11.37
CA VAL A 271 -17.02 -7.92 10.87
C VAL A 271 -17.39 -7.87 9.39
N ARG A 272 -17.50 -9.03 8.74
CA ARG A 272 -17.71 -9.11 7.29
C ARG A 272 -18.98 -8.41 6.83
N ASP A 273 -20.03 -8.40 7.64
CA ASP A 273 -21.30 -7.74 7.30
C ASP A 273 -21.17 -6.21 7.14
N LEU A 274 -20.14 -5.59 7.73
CA LEU A 274 -19.86 -4.17 7.58
C LEU A 274 -19.40 -3.80 6.16
N TYR A 275 -19.02 -4.77 5.36
CA TYR A 275 -18.51 -4.61 3.99
C TYR A 275 -19.55 -4.91 2.92
N ALA A 276 -20.82 -5.06 3.30
CA ALA A 276 -21.89 -5.26 2.33
C ALA A 276 -21.92 -4.10 1.32
N GLY A 277 -21.95 -4.41 0.03
CA GLY A 277 -21.97 -3.42 -1.06
C GLY A 277 -20.65 -3.24 -1.82
N ILE A 278 -19.57 -3.88 -1.37
CA ILE A 278 -18.32 -3.94 -2.16
C ILE A 278 -18.56 -4.68 -3.47
#